data_440bcd0e9add08e0e5e369fbe340b283
#
_entry.id   440bcd0e9add08e0e5e369fbe340b283
#
_cell.length_a   1.000
_cell.length_b   1.000
_cell.length_c   1.000
_cell.angle_alpha   90.00
_cell.angle_beta   90.00
_cell.angle_gamma   90.00
#
_symmetry.space_group_name_H-M   'P 1'
#
loop_
_entity.id
_entity.type
_entity.pdbx_description
1 polymer ?
#
loop_
_entity_poly.entity_id
_entity_poly.type
_entity_poly.pdbx_seq_one_letter_code
_entity_poly.pdbx_strand_id
1 'polypeptide(L)'
;MEAQENSQTEQNAQAPKKRELALVSRSTYIKEKALQWIFFACAFLAVVTVILIFVFTTYSALPVFTDIGLADFFSFTWAPSEGHYGIMSLLAGSGLVTVGALAMGVPLGVGTAVYLVEIASKRVRKLISPAVDLLAGIPSIIYGFFGMIIIRPFIAQLTGGLGFGALTAWFVLAIMIVPTITTLTIDALNSIPMGIREASYAMGATKWQTIYKVVLPAAKLGIVDAIVLGMGRAIGETMAVLMVVGDAPVIPDSIASPISTLTSQIALDMSYSSGLHRSALFGMGVVLFIISATLVGIVRLISKKKRG
;
A
#
# COMPACT_ATOMS: atom_id res chain seq x y z
N MET A 1 53.71 52.50 0.02
CA MET A 1 54.01 51.09 0.38
C MET A 1 52.76 50.34 0.85
N GLU A 2 51.84 50.97 1.56
CA GLU A 2 50.59 50.36 2.05
C GLU A 2 49.53 50.00 0.97
N ALA A 3 49.57 50.69 -0.18
CA ALA A 3 48.56 50.42 -1.25
C ALA A 3 48.84 49.15 -2.06
N GLN A 4 50.07 48.59 -2.04
CA GLN A 4 50.41 47.35 -2.73
C GLN A 4 50.17 46.11 -1.83
N GLU A 5 50.21 46.27 -0.55
CA GLU A 5 49.95 45.17 0.43
C GLU A 5 48.48 44.86 0.52
N ASN A 6 47.57 45.86 0.44
CA ASN A 6 46.12 45.67 0.42
C ASN A 6 45.61 44.98 -0.86
N SER A 7 46.24 45.24 -2.01
CA SER A 7 45.83 44.61 -3.28
C SER A 7 46.17 43.11 -3.35
N GLN A 8 47.24 42.67 -2.66
CA GLN A 8 47.60 41.24 -2.58
C GLN A 8 46.74 40.49 -1.58
N THR A 9 46.25 41.15 -0.56
CA THR A 9 45.36 40.54 0.44
C THR A 9 43.93 40.30 -0.12
N GLU A 10 43.44 41.23 -0.95
CA GLU A 10 42.15 41.08 -1.64
C GLU A 10 42.16 40.03 -2.79
N GLN A 11 43.29 39.87 -3.48
CA GLN A 11 43.44 38.84 -4.50
C GLN A 11 43.53 37.43 -3.94
N ASN A 12 44.04 37.25 -2.71
CA ASN A 12 44.06 35.96 -2.01
C ASN A 12 42.72 35.59 -1.36
N ALA A 13 41.82 36.55 -1.13
CA ALA A 13 40.49 36.29 -0.57
C ALA A 13 39.47 35.81 -1.62
N GLN A 14 39.80 35.96 -2.95
CA GLN A 14 38.88 35.57 -4.05
C GLN A 14 39.27 34.29 -4.78
N ALA A 15 40.22 33.51 -4.29
CA ALA A 15 40.49 32.20 -4.86
C ALA A 15 39.31 31.22 -4.52
N PRO A 16 38.46 30.85 -5.47
CA PRO A 16 37.34 30.00 -5.21
C PRO A 16 37.82 28.64 -4.72
N LYS A 17 37.12 28.08 -3.73
CA LYS A 17 37.25 26.71 -3.18
C LYS A 17 37.16 25.60 -4.26
N LYS A 18 37.93 25.66 -5.32
CA LYS A 18 38.04 24.63 -6.35
C LYS A 18 38.97 23.45 -5.99
N ARG A 19 39.60 23.46 -4.79
CA ARG A 19 40.62 22.45 -4.42
C ARG A 19 40.10 21.26 -3.62
N GLU A 20 38.86 21.25 -3.14
CA GLU A 20 38.36 20.12 -2.36
C GLU A 20 37.65 19.02 -3.18
N LEU A 21 37.47 19.21 -4.49
CA LEU A 21 36.84 18.22 -5.38
C LEU A 21 37.81 17.22 -6.05
N ALA A 22 39.07 17.24 -5.70
CA ALA A 22 40.09 16.56 -6.51
C ALA A 22 40.80 15.38 -5.82
N LEU A 23 40.29 14.80 -4.77
CA LEU A 23 40.92 13.61 -4.15
C LEU A 23 39.91 12.50 -3.78
N VAL A 24 38.97 12.19 -4.65
CA VAL A 24 38.36 10.86 -4.58
C VAL A 24 39.39 9.87 -5.04
N SER A 25 39.95 9.10 -4.10
CA SER A 25 40.95 8.06 -4.38
C SER A 25 40.40 7.14 -5.50
N ARG A 26 41.25 6.76 -6.46
CA ARG A 26 40.92 5.82 -7.54
C ARG A 26 40.26 4.54 -6.99
N SER A 27 40.63 4.15 -5.78
CA SER A 27 40.03 3.04 -5.02
C SER A 27 38.58 3.32 -4.63
N THR A 28 38.25 4.56 -4.20
CA THR A 28 36.89 4.95 -3.84
C THR A 28 36.00 4.98 -5.08
N TYR A 29 36.48 5.52 -6.19
CA TYR A 29 35.76 5.52 -7.47
C TYR A 29 35.44 4.10 -7.96
N ILE A 30 36.38 3.16 -7.86
CA ILE A 30 36.16 1.75 -8.25
C ILE A 30 35.11 1.12 -7.35
N LYS A 31 35.18 1.38 -6.04
CA LYS A 31 34.19 0.86 -5.07
C LYS A 31 32.79 1.43 -5.33
N GLU A 32 32.67 2.71 -5.61
CA GLU A 32 31.38 3.36 -5.95
C GLU A 32 30.80 2.79 -7.24
N LYS A 33 31.63 2.57 -8.26
CA LYS A 33 31.19 1.97 -9.53
C LYS A 33 30.78 0.51 -9.34
N ALA A 34 31.49 -0.26 -8.53
CA ALA A 34 31.11 -1.62 -8.19
C ALA A 34 29.76 -1.68 -7.43
N LEU A 35 29.57 -0.78 -6.46
CA LEU A 35 28.30 -0.64 -5.76
C LEU A 35 27.14 -0.27 -6.69
N GLN A 36 27.34 0.66 -7.63
CA GLN A 36 26.34 1.01 -8.64
C GLN A 36 25.93 -0.21 -9.47
N TRP A 37 26.89 -1.02 -9.92
CA TRP A 37 26.60 -2.23 -10.69
C TRP A 37 25.87 -3.29 -9.86
N ILE A 38 26.21 -3.44 -8.58
CA ILE A 38 25.48 -4.33 -7.65
C ILE A 38 24.03 -3.89 -7.50
N PHE A 39 23.80 -2.59 -7.23
CA PHE A 39 22.43 -2.08 -7.12
C PHE A 39 21.66 -2.18 -8.44
N PHE A 40 22.31 -1.92 -9.57
CA PHE A 40 21.70 -2.10 -10.88
C PHE A 40 21.32 -3.57 -11.11
N ALA A 41 22.22 -4.52 -10.81
CA ALA A 41 21.95 -5.95 -10.93
C ALA A 41 20.79 -6.40 -10.03
N CYS A 42 20.74 -5.93 -8.78
CA CYS A 42 19.63 -6.22 -7.87
C CYS A 42 18.30 -5.65 -8.40
N ALA A 43 18.29 -4.42 -8.89
CA ALA A 43 17.10 -3.80 -9.48
C ALA A 43 16.65 -4.54 -10.75
N PHE A 44 17.60 -4.90 -11.61
CA PHE A 44 17.33 -5.67 -12.83
C PHE A 44 16.74 -7.04 -12.50
N LEU A 45 17.35 -7.76 -11.55
CA LEU A 45 16.87 -9.07 -11.10
C LEU A 45 15.44 -8.97 -10.55
N ALA A 46 15.13 -7.95 -9.74
CA ALA A 46 13.78 -7.73 -9.21
C ALA A 46 12.76 -7.54 -10.34
N VAL A 47 13.06 -6.72 -11.35
CA VAL A 47 12.18 -6.52 -12.49
C VAL A 47 11.99 -7.80 -13.30
N VAL A 48 13.08 -8.51 -13.59
CA VAL A 48 13.03 -9.80 -14.30
C VAL A 48 12.19 -10.81 -13.55
N THR A 49 12.34 -10.91 -12.23
CA THR A 49 11.53 -11.81 -11.39
C THR A 49 10.04 -11.52 -11.49
N VAL A 50 9.64 -10.25 -11.41
CA VAL A 50 8.23 -9.85 -11.54
C VAL A 50 7.68 -10.20 -12.93
N ILE A 51 8.46 -9.95 -13.99
CA ILE A 51 8.07 -10.32 -15.37
C ILE A 51 7.93 -11.83 -15.50
N LEU A 52 8.87 -12.61 -14.97
CA LEU A 52 8.81 -14.06 -15.02
C LEU A 52 7.60 -14.62 -14.28
N ILE A 53 7.28 -14.09 -13.09
CA ILE A 53 6.08 -14.48 -12.34
C ILE A 53 4.83 -14.19 -13.18
N PHE A 54 4.73 -12.99 -13.76
CA PHE A 54 3.58 -12.62 -14.58
C PHE A 54 3.45 -13.51 -15.82
N VAL A 55 4.55 -13.76 -16.53
CA VAL A 55 4.58 -14.64 -17.73
C VAL A 55 4.19 -16.07 -17.35
N PHE A 56 4.78 -16.61 -16.28
CA PHE A 56 4.47 -17.95 -15.80
C PHE A 56 3.00 -18.08 -15.39
N THR A 57 2.48 -17.12 -14.63
CA THR A 57 1.08 -17.11 -14.18
C THR A 57 0.13 -17.02 -15.39
N THR A 58 0.44 -16.15 -16.37
CA THR A 58 -0.36 -16.00 -17.58
C THR A 58 -0.31 -17.28 -18.44
N TYR A 59 0.86 -17.87 -18.61
CA TYR A 59 1.00 -19.13 -19.33
C TYR A 59 0.18 -20.26 -18.69
N SER A 60 0.24 -20.38 -17.36
CA SER A 60 -0.54 -21.37 -16.60
C SER A 60 -2.04 -21.13 -16.62
N ALA A 61 -2.47 -19.89 -16.88
CA ALA A 61 -3.88 -19.51 -17.02
C ALA A 61 -4.44 -19.75 -18.43
N LEU A 62 -3.60 -19.96 -19.47
CA LEU A 62 -4.06 -20.08 -20.86
C LEU A 62 -5.18 -21.10 -21.06
N PRO A 63 -5.17 -22.31 -20.46
CA PRO A 63 -6.23 -23.30 -20.65
C PRO A 63 -7.63 -22.79 -20.26
N VAL A 64 -7.71 -21.86 -19.31
CA VAL A 64 -9.00 -21.24 -18.93
C VAL A 64 -9.62 -20.46 -20.08
N PHE A 65 -8.80 -19.69 -20.79
CA PHE A 65 -9.26 -18.84 -21.89
C PHE A 65 -9.55 -19.62 -23.15
N THR A 66 -8.88 -20.76 -23.36
CA THR A 66 -9.10 -21.63 -24.54
C THR A 66 -10.26 -22.64 -24.36
N ASP A 67 -10.37 -23.21 -23.16
CA ASP A 67 -11.26 -24.35 -22.91
C ASP A 67 -12.60 -23.92 -22.27
N ILE A 68 -12.58 -22.90 -21.42
CA ILE A 68 -13.79 -22.38 -20.73
C ILE A 68 -14.35 -21.17 -21.47
N GLY A 69 -13.48 -20.29 -21.95
CA GLY A 69 -13.86 -19.02 -22.57
C GLY A 69 -14.01 -17.86 -21.57
N LEU A 70 -13.84 -16.63 -22.08
CA LEU A 70 -13.89 -15.41 -21.25
C LEU A 70 -15.26 -15.17 -20.61
N ALA A 71 -16.37 -15.48 -21.32
CA ALA A 71 -17.71 -15.23 -20.82
C ALA A 71 -18.02 -16.07 -19.58
N ASP A 72 -17.67 -17.35 -19.60
CA ASP A 72 -17.93 -18.28 -18.51
C ASP A 72 -16.95 -18.02 -17.35
N PHE A 73 -15.71 -17.62 -17.63
CA PHE A 73 -14.75 -17.23 -16.60
C PHE A 73 -15.19 -15.97 -15.84
N PHE A 74 -15.86 -15.01 -16.50
CA PHE A 74 -16.44 -13.85 -15.84
C PHE A 74 -17.92 -14.04 -15.45
N SER A 75 -18.40 -15.29 -15.33
CA SER A 75 -19.70 -15.59 -14.74
C SER A 75 -19.70 -15.49 -13.21
N PHE A 76 -20.89 -15.64 -12.61
CA PHE A 76 -21.05 -15.48 -11.15
C PHE A 76 -20.90 -16.78 -10.35
N THR A 77 -20.86 -17.94 -11.02
CA THR A 77 -20.88 -19.24 -10.36
C THR A 77 -19.48 -19.83 -10.25
N TRP A 78 -18.99 -19.99 -9.04
CA TRP A 78 -17.76 -20.72 -8.75
C TRP A 78 -18.11 -22.07 -8.14
N ALA A 79 -18.07 -23.14 -8.94
CA ALA A 79 -18.32 -24.52 -8.55
C ALA A 79 -17.40 -25.46 -9.35
N PRO A 80 -16.11 -25.57 -8.99
CA PRO A 80 -15.14 -26.37 -9.75
C PRO A 80 -15.50 -27.84 -9.88
N SER A 81 -16.21 -28.41 -8.89
CA SER A 81 -16.72 -29.78 -8.93
C SER A 81 -17.75 -30.02 -10.05
N GLU A 82 -18.44 -28.98 -10.48
CA GLU A 82 -19.44 -28.98 -11.55
C GLU A 82 -18.88 -28.42 -12.87
N GLY A 83 -17.59 -28.04 -12.89
CA GLY A 83 -16.95 -27.45 -14.06
C GLY A 83 -17.21 -25.95 -14.26
N HIS A 84 -17.78 -25.25 -13.27
CA HIS A 84 -18.04 -23.82 -13.34
C HIS A 84 -16.90 -23.02 -12.64
N TYR A 85 -16.31 -22.09 -13.38
CA TYR A 85 -15.14 -21.33 -12.94
C TYR A 85 -15.35 -19.80 -12.99
N GLY A 86 -16.55 -19.33 -12.66
CA GLY A 86 -16.91 -17.91 -12.70
C GLY A 86 -16.34 -17.14 -11.50
N ILE A 87 -15.58 -16.09 -11.78
CA ILE A 87 -14.87 -15.32 -10.75
C ILE A 87 -15.57 -14.04 -10.29
N MET A 88 -16.71 -13.68 -10.87
CA MET A 88 -17.33 -12.36 -10.64
C MET A 88 -17.82 -12.18 -9.21
N SER A 89 -18.33 -13.23 -8.56
CA SER A 89 -18.68 -13.20 -7.13
C SER A 89 -17.47 -12.94 -6.24
N LEU A 90 -16.33 -13.57 -6.53
CA LEU A 90 -15.07 -13.40 -5.80
C LEU A 90 -14.46 -12.00 -6.02
N LEU A 91 -14.59 -11.49 -7.24
CA LEU A 91 -14.18 -10.14 -7.58
C LEU A 91 -15.00 -9.08 -6.82
N ALA A 92 -16.32 -9.27 -6.78
CA ALA A 92 -17.24 -8.44 -6.01
C ALA A 92 -16.90 -8.48 -4.50
N GLY A 93 -16.63 -9.68 -3.96
CA GLY A 93 -16.18 -9.86 -2.58
C GLY A 93 -14.86 -9.12 -2.29
N SER A 94 -13.87 -9.24 -3.17
CA SER A 94 -12.59 -8.52 -3.04
C SER A 94 -12.79 -7.01 -3.07
N GLY A 95 -13.63 -6.51 -3.96
CA GLY A 95 -13.97 -5.09 -4.04
C GLY A 95 -14.67 -4.59 -2.78
N LEU A 96 -15.68 -5.32 -2.31
CA LEU A 96 -16.45 -5.00 -1.12
C LEU A 96 -15.56 -4.92 0.14
N VAL A 97 -14.72 -5.93 0.34
CA VAL A 97 -13.78 -5.98 1.48
C VAL A 97 -12.78 -4.83 1.42
N THR A 98 -12.21 -4.56 0.26
CA THR A 98 -11.21 -3.50 0.09
C THR A 98 -11.82 -2.11 0.32
N VAL A 99 -12.97 -1.82 -0.28
CA VAL A 99 -13.62 -0.51 -0.14
C VAL A 99 -13.99 -0.22 1.31
N GLY A 100 -14.57 -1.19 2.01
CA GLY A 100 -14.93 -1.00 3.41
C GLY A 100 -13.72 -0.85 4.34
N ALA A 101 -12.67 -1.63 4.11
CA ALA A 101 -11.41 -1.50 4.85
C ALA A 101 -10.78 -0.11 4.66
N LEU A 102 -10.78 0.42 3.43
CA LEU A 102 -10.29 1.77 3.13
C LEU A 102 -11.18 2.86 3.73
N ALA A 103 -12.49 2.70 3.67
CA ALA A 103 -13.45 3.66 4.25
C ALA A 103 -13.21 3.88 5.76
N MET A 104 -12.77 2.84 6.47
CA MET A 104 -12.42 2.92 7.89
C MET A 104 -10.94 3.27 8.11
N GLY A 105 -10.03 2.59 7.40
CA GLY A 105 -8.59 2.69 7.61
C GLY A 105 -7.98 4.01 7.17
N VAL A 106 -8.47 4.62 6.07
CA VAL A 106 -7.93 5.89 5.55
C VAL A 106 -8.18 7.06 6.51
N PRO A 107 -9.42 7.31 6.99
CA PRO A 107 -9.65 8.39 7.95
C PRO A 107 -8.85 8.20 9.25
N LEU A 108 -8.78 6.98 9.76
CA LEU A 108 -8.04 6.66 10.97
C LEU A 108 -6.53 6.87 10.77
N GLY A 109 -5.97 6.35 9.68
CA GLY A 109 -4.54 6.45 9.40
C GLY A 109 -4.08 7.88 9.14
N VAL A 110 -4.79 8.60 8.26
CA VAL A 110 -4.49 10.02 7.96
C VAL A 110 -4.73 10.89 9.19
N GLY A 111 -5.84 10.68 9.91
CA GLY A 111 -6.16 11.41 11.13
C GLY A 111 -5.10 11.23 12.22
N THR A 112 -4.64 10.00 12.43
CA THR A 112 -3.54 9.68 13.37
C THR A 112 -2.25 10.39 12.97
N ALA A 113 -1.88 10.37 11.68
CA ALA A 113 -0.69 11.05 11.20
C ALA A 113 -0.75 12.58 11.41
N VAL A 114 -1.88 13.20 11.04
CA VAL A 114 -2.09 14.64 11.27
C VAL A 114 -2.02 14.98 12.75
N TYR A 115 -2.67 14.18 13.60
CA TYR A 115 -2.59 14.36 15.04
C TYR A 115 -1.15 14.31 15.56
N LEU A 116 -0.38 13.28 15.16
CA LEU A 116 0.99 13.08 15.61
C LEU A 116 1.96 14.17 15.14
N VAL A 117 1.79 14.66 13.91
CA VAL A 117 2.71 15.67 13.34
C VAL A 117 2.37 17.08 13.81
N GLU A 118 1.09 17.44 13.80
CA GLU A 118 0.67 18.83 13.95
C GLU A 118 0.17 19.16 15.37
N ILE A 119 -0.39 18.19 16.11
CA ILE A 119 -1.14 18.45 17.34
C ILE A 119 -0.43 17.88 18.57
N ALA A 120 0.04 16.64 18.48
CA ALA A 120 0.55 15.89 19.62
C ALA A 120 1.79 16.52 20.27
N SER A 121 1.85 16.45 21.59
CA SER A 121 3.05 16.83 22.34
C SER A 121 4.22 15.88 22.03
N LYS A 122 5.45 16.35 22.25
CA LYS A 122 6.66 15.51 22.03
C LYS A 122 6.61 14.17 22.80
N ARG A 123 6.00 14.16 23.99
CA ARG A 123 5.87 12.95 24.82
C ARG A 123 4.91 11.95 24.19
N VAL A 124 3.74 12.40 23.74
CA VAL A 124 2.71 11.57 23.08
C VAL A 124 3.25 11.01 21.78
N ARG A 125 3.90 11.84 20.94
CA ARG A 125 4.52 11.41 19.69
C ARG A 125 5.57 10.32 19.92
N LYS A 126 6.44 10.50 20.94
CA LYS A 126 7.51 9.55 21.29
C LYS A 126 6.95 8.19 21.77
N LEU A 127 5.73 8.15 22.29
CA LEU A 127 5.07 6.92 22.74
C LEU A 127 4.29 6.25 21.61
N ILE A 128 3.51 7.01 20.84
CA ILE A 128 2.59 6.45 19.82
C ILE A 128 3.32 6.05 18.54
N SER A 129 4.33 6.82 18.07
CA SER A 129 5.00 6.46 16.81
C SER A 129 5.63 5.06 16.85
N PRO A 130 6.40 4.65 17.87
CA PRO A 130 6.91 3.29 17.94
C PRO A 130 5.80 2.23 18.03
N ALA A 131 4.67 2.53 18.68
CA ALA A 131 3.54 1.61 18.74
C ALA A 131 2.91 1.38 17.35
N VAL A 132 2.79 2.44 16.53
CA VAL A 132 2.34 2.33 15.14
C VAL A 132 3.34 1.50 14.31
N ASP A 133 4.64 1.72 14.49
CA ASP A 133 5.67 0.97 13.77
C ASP A 133 5.69 -0.52 14.17
N LEU A 134 5.47 -0.82 15.45
CA LEU A 134 5.31 -2.21 15.93
C LEU A 134 4.09 -2.89 15.31
N LEU A 135 2.95 -2.20 15.23
CA LEU A 135 1.76 -2.74 14.56
C LEU A 135 2.05 -3.05 13.08
N ALA A 136 2.81 -2.22 12.37
CA ALA A 136 3.19 -2.49 10.98
C ALA A 136 4.02 -3.78 10.81
N GLY A 137 4.76 -4.18 11.84
CA GLY A 137 5.60 -5.39 11.86
C GLY A 137 4.87 -6.69 12.23
N ILE A 138 3.62 -6.64 12.68
CA ILE A 138 2.85 -7.84 13.05
C ILE A 138 2.50 -8.64 11.79
N PRO A 139 2.77 -9.98 11.74
CA PRO A 139 2.32 -10.84 10.66
C PRO A 139 0.81 -10.82 10.46
N SER A 140 0.34 -10.78 9.20
CA SER A 140 -1.10 -10.66 8.88
C SER A 140 -1.96 -11.77 9.46
N ILE A 141 -1.42 -12.97 9.60
CA ILE A 141 -2.12 -14.11 10.21
C ILE A 141 -2.54 -13.81 11.66
N ILE A 142 -1.75 -13.04 12.42
CA ILE A 142 -2.09 -12.67 13.80
C ILE A 142 -3.30 -11.73 13.83
N TYR A 143 -3.40 -10.80 12.86
CA TYR A 143 -4.60 -9.98 12.68
C TYR A 143 -5.83 -10.83 12.34
N GLY A 144 -5.65 -11.88 11.51
CA GLY A 144 -6.70 -12.86 11.21
C GLY A 144 -7.17 -13.60 12.45
N PHE A 145 -6.26 -14.10 13.30
CA PHE A 145 -6.59 -14.74 14.58
C PHE A 145 -7.32 -13.79 15.53
N PHE A 146 -6.83 -12.55 15.68
CA PHE A 146 -7.50 -11.52 16.46
C PHE A 146 -8.91 -11.25 15.93
N GLY A 147 -9.06 -11.15 14.62
CA GLY A 147 -10.34 -11.01 13.95
C GLY A 147 -11.29 -12.15 14.24
N MET A 148 -10.80 -13.38 14.15
CA MET A 148 -11.60 -14.59 14.36
C MET A 148 -12.01 -14.77 15.84
N ILE A 149 -11.12 -14.46 16.80
CA ILE A 149 -11.37 -14.72 18.22
C ILE A 149 -12.12 -13.56 18.88
N ILE A 150 -11.88 -12.32 18.47
CA ILE A 150 -12.41 -11.13 19.16
C ILE A 150 -13.45 -10.41 18.29
N ILE A 151 -13.10 -10.03 17.04
CA ILE A 151 -13.99 -9.20 16.22
C ILE A 151 -15.19 -10.00 15.71
N ARG A 152 -14.98 -11.20 15.22
CA ARG A 152 -16.05 -12.06 14.71
C ARG A 152 -17.16 -12.35 15.74
N PRO A 153 -16.87 -12.78 17.00
CA PRO A 153 -17.93 -12.99 18.00
C PRO A 153 -18.68 -11.71 18.35
N PHE A 154 -17.98 -10.56 18.38
CA PHE A 154 -18.61 -9.27 18.60
C PHE A 154 -19.58 -8.90 17.46
N ILE A 155 -19.17 -9.10 16.19
CA ILE A 155 -20.03 -8.87 15.04
C ILE A 155 -21.19 -9.87 15.02
N ALA A 156 -20.97 -11.14 15.40
CA ALA A 156 -22.03 -12.14 15.51
C ALA A 156 -23.13 -11.72 16.49
N GLN A 157 -22.75 -11.17 17.64
CA GLN A 157 -23.69 -10.65 18.64
C GLN A 157 -24.48 -9.45 18.12
N LEU A 158 -23.82 -8.55 17.38
CA LEU A 158 -24.47 -7.35 16.83
C LEU A 158 -25.45 -7.66 15.69
N THR A 159 -25.14 -8.65 14.86
CA THR A 159 -25.90 -8.96 13.63
C THR A 159 -26.84 -10.13 13.77
N GLY A 160 -26.72 -10.91 14.85
CA GLY A 160 -27.48 -12.15 15.04
C GLY A 160 -27.05 -13.30 14.12
N GLY A 161 -25.96 -13.13 13.36
CA GLY A 161 -25.42 -14.11 12.41
C GLY A 161 -24.18 -14.84 12.92
N LEU A 162 -23.41 -15.45 11.98
CA LEU A 162 -22.17 -16.18 12.30
C LEU A 162 -20.99 -15.26 12.58
N GLY A 163 -21.08 -13.98 12.22
CA GLY A 163 -20.01 -13.00 12.33
C GLY A 163 -18.90 -13.13 11.28
N PHE A 164 -19.02 -14.04 10.34
CA PHE A 164 -18.18 -14.07 9.13
C PHE A 164 -18.72 -13.07 8.10
N GLY A 165 -17.85 -12.56 7.24
CA GLY A 165 -18.24 -11.71 6.11
C GLY A 165 -17.43 -10.44 5.96
N ALA A 166 -17.89 -9.57 5.06
CA ALA A 166 -17.20 -8.33 4.73
C ALA A 166 -17.03 -7.41 5.92
N LEU A 167 -18.03 -7.30 6.80
CA LEU A 167 -18.00 -6.41 7.96
C LEU A 167 -16.85 -6.75 8.91
N THR A 168 -16.65 -8.03 9.25
CA THR A 168 -15.54 -8.47 10.08
C THR A 168 -14.19 -8.23 9.40
N ALA A 169 -14.11 -8.52 8.10
CA ALA A 169 -12.91 -8.25 7.31
C ALA A 169 -12.56 -6.76 7.25
N TRP A 170 -13.54 -5.85 7.20
CA TRP A 170 -13.30 -4.40 7.23
C TRP A 170 -12.56 -3.95 8.48
N PHE A 171 -13.00 -4.41 9.66
CA PHE A 171 -12.32 -4.08 10.92
C PHE A 171 -10.90 -4.63 10.97
N VAL A 172 -10.72 -5.90 10.59
CA VAL A 172 -9.39 -6.55 10.60
C VAL A 172 -8.43 -5.84 9.65
N LEU A 173 -8.86 -5.62 8.41
CA LEU A 173 -8.01 -4.96 7.41
C LEU A 173 -7.80 -3.48 7.72
N ALA A 174 -8.80 -2.78 8.25
CA ALA A 174 -8.63 -1.38 8.64
C ALA A 174 -7.51 -1.25 9.69
N ILE A 175 -7.53 -2.09 10.74
CA ILE A 175 -6.47 -2.09 11.77
C ILE A 175 -5.10 -2.38 11.14
N MET A 176 -5.03 -3.30 10.19
CA MET A 176 -3.78 -3.69 9.52
C MET A 176 -3.22 -2.62 8.58
N ILE A 177 -4.08 -1.85 7.87
CA ILE A 177 -3.61 -0.83 6.93
C ILE A 177 -3.33 0.53 7.59
N VAL A 178 -3.95 0.82 8.75
CA VAL A 178 -3.76 2.07 9.51
C VAL A 178 -2.29 2.38 9.76
N PRO A 179 -1.44 1.48 10.25
CA PRO A 179 -0.02 1.77 10.46
C PRO A 179 0.69 2.21 9.18
N THR A 180 0.47 1.51 8.08
CA THR A 180 1.09 1.82 6.77
C THR A 180 0.69 3.21 6.29
N ILE A 181 -0.60 3.53 6.33
CA ILE A 181 -1.12 4.85 5.92
C ILE A 181 -0.60 5.93 6.86
N THR A 182 -0.56 5.67 8.17
CA THR A 182 -0.08 6.63 9.17
C THR A 182 1.38 6.98 8.95
N THR A 183 2.27 6.00 8.86
CA THR A 183 3.72 6.23 8.72
C THR A 183 4.03 7.01 7.45
N LEU A 184 3.48 6.59 6.31
CA LEU A 184 3.72 7.30 5.04
C LEU A 184 3.09 8.70 5.01
N THR A 185 1.95 8.89 5.68
CA THR A 185 1.35 10.22 5.80
C THR A 185 2.19 11.12 6.71
N ILE A 186 2.78 10.59 7.79
CA ILE A 186 3.75 11.32 8.63
C ILE A 186 4.94 11.80 7.80
N ASP A 187 5.50 10.94 6.95
CA ASP A 187 6.62 11.29 6.08
C ASP A 187 6.22 12.38 5.07
N ALA A 188 5.02 12.27 4.48
CA ALA A 188 4.47 13.28 3.59
C ALA A 188 4.29 14.64 4.27
N LEU A 189 3.77 14.68 5.49
CA LEU A 189 3.58 15.90 6.27
C LEU A 189 4.92 16.51 6.72
N ASN A 190 5.89 15.69 7.12
CA ASN A 190 7.23 16.13 7.52
C ASN A 190 8.06 16.67 6.34
N SER A 191 7.76 16.25 5.11
CA SER A 191 8.42 16.77 3.90
C SER A 191 8.08 18.22 3.58
N ILE A 192 7.02 18.79 4.19
CA ILE A 192 6.62 20.17 4.00
C ILE A 192 7.52 21.10 4.81
N PRO A 193 8.23 22.06 4.18
CA PRO A 193 9.12 22.99 4.86
C PRO A 193 8.43 23.78 5.96
N MET A 194 9.12 23.99 7.08
CA MET A 194 8.58 24.72 8.24
C MET A 194 8.18 26.15 7.89
N GLY A 195 8.94 26.80 6.99
CA GLY A 195 8.65 28.16 6.53
C GLY A 195 7.26 28.36 5.91
N ILE A 196 6.67 27.32 5.33
CA ILE A 196 5.29 27.36 4.81
C ILE A 196 4.28 27.52 5.97
N ARG A 197 4.52 26.83 7.09
CA ARG A 197 3.70 26.94 8.30
C ARG A 197 3.87 28.33 8.94
N GLU A 198 5.10 28.78 9.07
CA GLU A 198 5.46 30.09 9.64
C GLU A 198 4.85 31.23 8.81
N ALA A 199 4.91 31.17 7.49
CA ALA A 199 4.28 32.16 6.60
C ALA A 199 2.76 32.19 6.79
N SER A 200 2.10 31.05 6.97
CA SER A 200 0.67 30.97 7.24
C SER A 200 0.32 31.65 8.59
N TYR A 201 1.10 31.41 9.62
CA TYR A 201 0.90 32.07 10.93
C TYR A 201 1.18 33.55 10.87
N ALA A 202 2.18 34.01 10.12
CA ALA A 202 2.46 35.43 9.91
C ALA A 202 1.31 36.19 9.24
N MET A 203 0.53 35.49 8.40
CA MET A 203 -0.71 36.02 7.79
C MET A 203 -1.93 35.99 8.74
N GLY A 204 -1.75 35.62 10.00
CA GLY A 204 -2.81 35.59 11.01
C GLY A 204 -3.69 34.34 10.99
N ALA A 205 -3.29 33.29 10.27
CA ALA A 205 -4.02 32.04 10.26
C ALA A 205 -3.93 31.30 11.60
N THR A 206 -5.04 30.70 12.05
CA THR A 206 -5.04 29.80 13.20
C THR A 206 -4.35 28.48 12.87
N LYS A 207 -3.95 27.74 13.90
CA LYS A 207 -3.34 26.40 13.73
C LYS A 207 -4.19 25.49 12.87
N TRP A 208 -5.49 25.44 13.10
CA TRP A 208 -6.44 24.62 12.34
C TRP A 208 -6.55 25.05 10.87
N GLN A 209 -6.60 26.37 10.63
CA GLN A 209 -6.61 26.91 9.27
C GLN A 209 -5.31 26.56 8.52
N THR A 210 -4.16 26.65 9.18
CA THR A 210 -2.87 26.24 8.62
C THR A 210 -2.84 24.76 8.26
N ILE A 211 -3.30 23.88 9.15
CA ILE A 211 -3.35 22.42 8.88
C ILE A 211 -4.23 22.14 7.66
N TYR A 212 -5.49 22.62 7.70
CA TYR A 212 -6.49 22.23 6.69
C TYR A 212 -6.31 22.93 5.34
N LYS A 213 -5.93 24.23 5.33
CA LYS A 213 -5.83 25.03 4.10
C LYS A 213 -4.44 25.07 3.48
N VAL A 214 -3.39 24.75 4.24
CA VAL A 214 -1.99 24.88 3.79
C VAL A 214 -1.28 23.55 3.82
N VAL A 215 -1.16 22.91 4.99
CA VAL A 215 -0.33 21.69 5.16
C VAL A 215 -0.94 20.49 4.43
N LEU A 216 -2.21 20.16 4.67
CA LEU A 216 -2.87 19.03 4.02
C LEU A 216 -2.91 19.15 2.48
N PRO A 217 -3.27 20.31 1.89
CA PRO A 217 -3.19 20.49 0.44
C PRO A 217 -1.75 20.37 -0.10
N ALA A 218 -0.76 20.89 0.63
CA ALA A 218 0.65 20.77 0.22
C ALA A 218 1.16 19.33 0.28
N ALA A 219 0.74 18.53 1.28
CA ALA A 219 1.10 17.12 1.44
C ALA A 219 0.22 16.16 0.60
N LYS A 220 -0.79 16.67 -0.12
CA LYS A 220 -1.83 15.84 -0.76
C LYS A 220 -1.30 14.69 -1.59
N LEU A 221 -0.23 14.90 -2.37
CA LEU A 221 0.33 13.85 -3.23
C LEU A 221 0.90 12.70 -2.40
N GLY A 222 1.68 13.01 -1.35
CA GLY A 222 2.21 11.99 -0.46
C GLY A 222 1.14 11.26 0.35
N ILE A 223 0.05 11.94 0.73
CA ILE A 223 -1.11 11.32 1.38
C ILE A 223 -1.81 10.36 0.41
N VAL A 224 -1.97 10.74 -0.85
CA VAL A 224 -2.53 9.86 -1.89
C VAL A 224 -1.64 8.64 -2.09
N ASP A 225 -0.32 8.81 -2.18
CA ASP A 225 0.63 7.70 -2.29
C ASP A 225 0.52 6.74 -1.08
N ALA A 226 0.34 7.26 0.14
CA ALA A 226 0.10 6.46 1.35
C ALA A 226 -1.19 5.64 1.27
N ILE A 227 -2.28 6.25 0.80
CA ILE A 227 -3.58 5.57 0.61
C ILE A 227 -3.46 4.45 -0.43
N VAL A 228 -2.78 4.70 -1.54
CA VAL A 228 -2.58 3.70 -2.61
C VAL A 228 -1.78 2.50 -2.11
N LEU A 229 -0.74 2.74 -1.32
CA LEU A 229 0.05 1.66 -0.75
C LEU A 229 -0.79 0.85 0.25
N GLY A 230 -1.59 1.51 1.09
CA GLY A 230 -2.56 0.87 1.98
C GLY A 230 -3.61 0.05 1.21
N MET A 231 -4.13 0.58 0.09
CA MET A 231 -5.07 -0.10 -0.80
C MET A 231 -4.43 -1.34 -1.43
N GLY A 232 -3.21 -1.22 -1.97
CA GLY A 232 -2.49 -2.37 -2.54
C GLY A 232 -2.32 -3.50 -1.51
N ARG A 233 -2.04 -3.15 -0.24
CA ARG A 233 -1.96 -4.11 0.85
C ARG A 233 -3.33 -4.75 1.15
N ALA A 234 -4.41 -3.98 1.18
CA ALA A 234 -5.76 -4.49 1.43
C ALA A 234 -6.25 -5.45 0.33
N ILE A 235 -6.02 -5.12 -0.95
CA ILE A 235 -6.42 -5.97 -2.09
C ILE A 235 -5.65 -7.30 -2.09
N GLY A 236 -4.37 -7.26 -1.75
CA GLY A 236 -3.50 -8.44 -1.74
C GLY A 236 -3.58 -9.28 -0.47
N GLU A 237 -4.36 -8.86 0.54
CA GLU A 237 -4.40 -9.58 1.80
C GLU A 237 -5.12 -10.92 1.63
N THR A 238 -4.47 -11.98 2.08
CA THR A 238 -4.91 -13.35 1.89
C THR A 238 -5.26 -14.02 3.22
N MET A 239 -4.28 -14.13 4.13
CA MET A 239 -4.42 -14.96 5.32
C MET A 239 -5.37 -14.37 6.35
N ALA A 240 -5.29 -13.07 6.60
CA ALA A 240 -6.20 -12.43 7.54
C ALA A 240 -7.65 -12.46 7.03
N VAL A 241 -7.84 -12.26 5.71
CA VAL A 241 -9.15 -12.32 5.07
C VAL A 241 -9.73 -13.73 5.12
N LEU A 242 -8.97 -14.75 4.69
CA LEU A 242 -9.36 -16.16 4.72
C LEU A 242 -9.96 -16.58 6.08
N MET A 243 -9.40 -16.08 7.17
CA MET A 243 -9.85 -16.46 8.53
C MET A 243 -11.19 -15.83 8.94
N VAL A 244 -11.64 -14.77 8.30
CA VAL A 244 -12.78 -13.96 8.78
C VAL A 244 -13.91 -13.78 7.79
N VAL A 245 -13.71 -14.11 6.49
CA VAL A 245 -14.75 -13.89 5.46
C VAL A 245 -15.77 -15.02 5.36
N GLY A 246 -15.41 -16.25 5.76
CA GLY A 246 -16.31 -17.40 5.78
C GLY A 246 -16.38 -18.21 4.50
N ASP A 247 -15.52 -17.88 3.51
CA ASP A 247 -15.20 -18.66 2.30
C ASP A 247 -16.40 -19.16 1.48
N ALA A 248 -17.41 -18.31 1.33
CA ALA A 248 -18.58 -18.57 0.47
C ALA A 248 -18.41 -17.84 -0.88
N PRO A 249 -18.20 -18.54 -2.01
CA PRO A 249 -17.96 -17.92 -3.32
C PRO A 249 -19.26 -17.47 -4.01
N VAL A 250 -20.09 -16.74 -3.28
CA VAL A 250 -21.40 -16.23 -3.73
C VAL A 250 -21.47 -14.71 -3.56
N ILE A 251 -22.42 -14.08 -4.25
CA ILE A 251 -22.71 -12.67 -3.97
C ILE A 251 -23.43 -12.60 -2.63
N PRO A 252 -22.95 -11.79 -1.67
CA PRO A 252 -23.56 -11.71 -0.36
C PRO A 252 -24.89 -10.94 -0.39
N ASP A 253 -25.90 -11.43 0.31
CA ASP A 253 -27.17 -10.72 0.52
C ASP A 253 -27.01 -9.56 1.53
N SER A 254 -25.96 -9.61 2.37
CA SER A 254 -25.65 -8.64 3.39
C SER A 254 -24.14 -8.52 3.59
N ILE A 255 -23.67 -7.39 4.07
CA ILE A 255 -22.26 -7.17 4.46
C ILE A 255 -21.82 -8.08 5.63
N ALA A 256 -22.78 -8.66 6.36
CA ALA A 256 -22.53 -9.60 7.46
C ALA A 256 -22.66 -11.07 7.03
N SER A 257 -22.95 -11.34 5.75
CA SER A 257 -23.03 -12.70 5.20
C SER A 257 -21.62 -13.19 4.79
N PRO A 258 -21.34 -14.51 4.89
CA PRO A 258 -20.09 -15.08 4.39
C PRO A 258 -19.88 -14.76 2.92
N ILE A 259 -18.63 -14.49 2.58
CA ILE A 259 -18.18 -14.22 1.20
C ILE A 259 -16.83 -14.87 0.97
N SER A 260 -16.36 -14.88 -0.27
CA SER A 260 -14.97 -15.17 -0.63
C SER A 260 -14.35 -14.01 -1.39
N THR A 261 -13.03 -13.90 -1.34
CA THR A 261 -12.24 -12.98 -2.16
C THR A 261 -11.39 -13.76 -3.15
N LEU A 262 -10.87 -13.10 -4.20
CA LEU A 262 -9.96 -13.76 -5.14
C LEU A 262 -8.76 -14.37 -4.43
N THR A 263 -8.14 -13.63 -3.49
CA THR A 263 -6.95 -14.07 -2.76
C THR A 263 -7.25 -15.21 -1.79
N SER A 264 -8.36 -15.15 -1.04
CA SER A 264 -8.75 -16.24 -0.12
C SER A 264 -9.10 -17.51 -0.88
N GLN A 265 -9.81 -17.42 -2.01
CA GLN A 265 -10.15 -18.57 -2.81
C GLN A 265 -8.94 -19.24 -3.45
N ILE A 266 -7.99 -18.44 -3.98
CA ILE A 266 -6.71 -18.99 -4.49
C ILE A 266 -5.98 -19.75 -3.38
N ALA A 267 -5.87 -19.19 -2.18
CA ALA A 267 -5.16 -19.82 -1.08
C ALA A 267 -5.85 -21.12 -0.61
N LEU A 268 -7.17 -21.12 -0.57
CA LEU A 268 -7.97 -22.26 -0.14
C LEU A 268 -7.84 -23.44 -1.12
N ASP A 269 -8.02 -23.18 -2.42
CA ASP A 269 -8.14 -24.23 -3.43
C ASP A 269 -6.80 -24.69 -4.03
N MET A 270 -5.73 -23.87 -3.96
CA MET A 270 -4.48 -24.14 -4.68
C MET A 270 -3.88 -25.50 -4.36
N SER A 271 -3.96 -25.94 -3.10
CA SER A 271 -3.36 -27.21 -2.64
C SER A 271 -4.12 -28.44 -3.15
N TYR A 272 -5.39 -28.30 -3.49
CA TYR A 272 -6.27 -29.39 -3.90
C TYR A 272 -6.61 -29.35 -5.41
N SER A 273 -6.25 -28.27 -6.08
CA SER A 273 -6.59 -28.05 -7.48
C SER A 273 -5.72 -28.86 -8.46
N SER A 274 -6.30 -29.30 -9.57
CA SER A 274 -5.61 -29.91 -10.69
C SER A 274 -6.29 -29.51 -12.02
N GLY A 275 -5.57 -29.69 -13.13
CA GLY A 275 -6.12 -29.41 -14.47
C GLY A 275 -6.69 -28.01 -14.63
N LEU A 276 -7.90 -27.91 -15.18
CA LEU A 276 -8.58 -26.62 -15.42
C LEU A 276 -8.85 -25.83 -14.15
N HIS A 277 -9.17 -26.50 -13.03
CA HIS A 277 -9.35 -25.81 -11.74
C HIS A 277 -8.10 -25.03 -11.35
N ARG A 278 -6.90 -25.66 -11.43
CA ARG A 278 -5.63 -24.98 -11.15
C ARG A 278 -5.38 -23.83 -12.12
N SER A 279 -5.67 -24.02 -13.40
CA SER A 279 -5.54 -22.96 -14.41
C SER A 279 -6.48 -21.78 -14.11
N ALA A 280 -7.70 -22.04 -13.62
CA ALA A 280 -8.63 -21.01 -13.21
C ALA A 280 -8.09 -20.16 -12.02
N LEU A 281 -7.44 -20.79 -11.05
CA LEU A 281 -6.78 -20.07 -9.95
C LEU A 281 -5.62 -19.19 -10.45
N PHE A 282 -4.82 -19.65 -11.42
CA PHE A 282 -3.82 -18.80 -12.09
C PHE A 282 -4.48 -17.67 -12.87
N GLY A 283 -5.62 -17.91 -13.50
CA GLY A 283 -6.44 -16.88 -14.16
C GLY A 283 -6.88 -15.78 -13.19
N MET A 284 -7.35 -16.15 -11.99
CA MET A 284 -7.65 -15.19 -10.93
C MET A 284 -6.41 -14.36 -10.54
N GLY A 285 -5.23 -15.00 -10.45
CA GLY A 285 -3.96 -14.32 -10.18
C GLY A 285 -3.61 -13.27 -11.25
N VAL A 286 -3.84 -13.58 -12.54
CA VAL A 286 -3.65 -12.62 -13.64
C VAL A 286 -4.62 -11.45 -13.51
N VAL A 287 -5.90 -11.71 -13.23
CA VAL A 287 -6.91 -10.64 -13.02
C VAL A 287 -6.53 -9.75 -11.85
N LEU A 288 -6.12 -10.33 -10.73
CA LEU A 288 -5.67 -9.59 -9.55
C LEU A 288 -4.44 -8.71 -9.85
N PHE A 289 -3.48 -9.24 -10.61
CA PHE A 289 -2.30 -8.50 -11.03
C PHE A 289 -2.68 -7.30 -11.91
N ILE A 290 -3.56 -7.50 -12.90
CA ILE A 290 -4.04 -6.43 -13.78
C ILE A 290 -4.78 -5.35 -12.99
N ILE A 291 -5.67 -5.73 -12.08
CA ILE A 291 -6.40 -4.78 -11.23
C ILE A 291 -5.42 -3.97 -10.38
N SER A 292 -4.48 -4.62 -9.70
CA SER A 292 -3.50 -3.96 -8.84
C SER A 292 -2.61 -3.01 -9.64
N ALA A 293 -2.10 -3.44 -10.80
CA ALA A 293 -1.28 -2.62 -11.68
C ALA A 293 -2.05 -1.41 -12.22
N THR A 294 -3.32 -1.61 -12.61
CA THR A 294 -4.20 -0.55 -13.11
C THR A 294 -4.48 0.49 -12.03
N LEU A 295 -4.83 0.07 -10.82
CA LEU A 295 -5.10 0.97 -9.70
C LEU A 295 -3.87 1.81 -9.34
N VAL A 296 -2.70 1.18 -9.21
CA VAL A 296 -1.44 1.90 -8.96
C VAL A 296 -1.11 2.83 -10.12
N GLY A 297 -1.32 2.40 -11.37
CA GLY A 297 -1.10 3.20 -12.57
C GLY A 297 -1.99 4.45 -12.62
N ILE A 298 -3.30 4.30 -12.38
CA ILE A 298 -4.26 5.41 -12.36
C ILE A 298 -3.86 6.46 -11.33
N VAL A 299 -3.54 6.03 -10.12
CA VAL A 299 -3.18 6.98 -9.07
C VAL A 299 -1.87 7.71 -9.39
N ARG A 300 -0.86 7.01 -9.90
CA ARG A 300 0.40 7.65 -10.35
C ARG A 300 0.17 8.67 -11.47
N LEU A 301 -0.72 8.39 -12.41
CA LEU A 301 -1.07 9.33 -13.48
C LEU A 301 -1.75 10.59 -12.93
N ILE A 302 -2.71 10.43 -12.01
CA ILE A 302 -3.38 11.54 -11.34
C ILE A 302 -2.38 12.38 -10.53
N SER A 303 -1.47 11.72 -9.80
CA SER A 303 -0.42 12.39 -9.03
C SER A 303 0.55 13.17 -9.92
N LYS A 304 0.94 12.61 -11.07
CA LYS A 304 1.86 13.27 -12.02
C LYS A 304 1.23 14.52 -12.68
N LYS A 305 -0.06 14.45 -13.06
CA LYS A 305 -0.76 15.58 -13.72
C LYS A 305 -0.88 16.82 -12.83
N LYS A 306 -0.71 16.70 -11.51
CA LYS A 306 -0.77 17.81 -10.55
C LYS A 306 0.60 18.38 -10.17
N ARG A 307 1.69 17.81 -10.69
CA ARG A 307 3.08 18.32 -10.51
C ARG A 307 3.53 19.25 -11.66
N GLY A 308 2.85 19.27 -12.76
CA GLY A 308 3.01 20.21 -13.87
C GLY A 308 1.90 21.26 -13.85
#